data_479aff6e5f00865a5b9437f00548f4ba
#
_entry.id   479aff6e5f00865a5b9437f00548f4ba
#
_cell.length_a   1.000
_cell.length_b   1.000
_cell.length_c   1.000
_cell.angle_alpha   90.00
_cell.angle_beta   90.00
_cell.angle_gamma   90.00
#
_symmetry.space_group_name_H-M   'P 1'
#
loop_
_entity.id
_entity.type
_entity.pdbx_description
1 polymer ?
#
loop_
_entity_poly.entity_id
_entity_poly.type
_entity_poly.pdbx_seq_one_letter_code
_entity_poly.pdbx_strand_id
1 'polypeptide(L)'
;MKTSDFYYDLPQELIAQTPIEKRDTSRLMTLDRVSGATGHHHFYDLPDYLNPGDCLILNNSRVLPARLVGQRLPGGGICEVLLLNDRGDKVWECLVRPGRKLRKGTRLSFGNGELTAEIVEQLEEGGRLIRFDYEGIFLETLERLGKMPLPPYIKEELQDQERYQTVYSRVLGSAAAPTAGLHFTPELLEKIRAKGVKIGYVTLHVGLGTFRPVKEDTIEDHPMHSEYCTIPQETADLINETRKGGGRCICVGTTSCRTLESWAAEDGHMEAKSGWTDIYIYPGYKFKVMDGLVTNFHLPESTLIMLVSAFAGREHVLAAYEEAVREKYRFFSFGDAMFIS
;
A
#
# COMPACT_ATOMS: atom_id res chain seq x y z
N MET A 1 11.01 5.71 21.54
CA MET A 1 12.12 5.12 20.74
C MET A 1 12.57 6.13 19.70
N LYS A 2 13.83 6.07 19.24
CA LYS A 2 14.30 6.96 18.16
C LYS A 2 13.99 6.37 16.79
N THR A 3 13.75 7.24 15.83
CA THR A 3 13.58 6.85 14.42
C THR A 3 14.83 6.11 13.91
N SER A 4 16.02 6.56 14.30
CA SER A 4 17.29 5.92 13.98
C SER A 4 17.48 4.51 14.54
N ASP A 5 16.67 4.08 15.51
CA ASP A 5 16.68 2.70 16.02
C ASP A 5 16.19 1.68 14.98
N PHE A 6 15.59 2.15 13.88
CA PHE A 6 15.08 1.36 12.75
C PHE A 6 15.92 1.52 11.49
N TYR A 7 17.13 2.04 11.65
CA TYR A 7 18.09 2.14 10.55
C TYR A 7 18.74 0.79 10.25
N TYR A 8 18.91 0.50 8.97
CA TYR A 8 19.80 -0.54 8.44
C TYR A 8 20.39 -0.03 7.11
N ASP A 9 21.54 -0.54 6.72
CA ASP A 9 22.18 -0.12 5.47
C ASP A 9 21.50 -0.81 4.28
N LEU A 10 20.85 -0.03 3.42
CA LEU A 10 20.16 -0.52 2.21
C LEU A 10 20.86 0.02 0.96
N PRO A 11 21.63 -0.82 0.23
CA PRO A 11 22.16 -0.45 -1.08
C PRO A 11 21.07 -0.10 -2.08
N GLN A 12 21.24 1.02 -2.79
CA GLN A 12 20.21 1.50 -3.73
C GLN A 12 19.93 0.53 -4.88
N GLU A 13 20.91 -0.25 -5.29
CA GLU A 13 20.78 -1.27 -6.33
C GLU A 13 19.82 -2.42 -5.95
N LEU A 14 19.54 -2.62 -4.67
CA LEU A 14 18.57 -3.61 -4.21
C LEU A 14 17.12 -3.11 -4.27
N ILE A 15 16.90 -1.81 -4.45
CA ILE A 15 15.55 -1.25 -4.63
C ILE A 15 15.04 -1.59 -6.03
N ALA A 16 14.06 -2.49 -6.09
CA ALA A 16 13.52 -2.99 -7.35
C ALA A 16 12.84 -1.89 -8.16
N GLN A 17 13.28 -1.69 -9.40
CA GLN A 17 12.73 -0.69 -10.32
C GLN A 17 11.62 -1.26 -11.20
N THR A 18 11.64 -2.56 -11.45
CA THR A 18 10.68 -3.27 -12.32
C THR A 18 10.15 -4.52 -11.63
N PRO A 19 8.89 -4.90 -11.91
CA PRO A 19 8.34 -6.15 -11.39
C PRO A 19 9.07 -7.35 -12.01
N ILE A 20 9.17 -8.45 -11.25
CA ILE A 20 9.65 -9.73 -11.77
C ILE A 20 8.66 -10.26 -12.82
N GLU A 21 9.15 -10.98 -13.84
CA GLU A 21 8.31 -11.42 -14.96
C GLU A 21 7.08 -12.21 -14.49
N LYS A 22 7.26 -13.27 -13.71
CA LYS A 22 6.19 -14.05 -13.12
C LYS A 22 6.04 -13.70 -11.64
N ARG A 23 4.87 -13.19 -11.23
CA ARG A 23 4.63 -12.60 -9.90
C ARG A 23 5.05 -13.49 -8.73
N ASP A 24 4.67 -14.76 -8.77
CA ASP A 24 4.87 -15.74 -7.69
C ASP A 24 6.27 -16.36 -7.66
N THR A 25 7.16 -16.00 -8.60
CA THR A 25 8.56 -16.41 -8.57
C THR A 25 9.48 -15.44 -7.82
N SER A 26 8.94 -14.37 -7.23
CA SER A 26 9.68 -13.56 -6.28
C SER A 26 10.15 -14.42 -5.10
N ARG A 27 11.24 -14.00 -4.45
CA ARG A 27 11.72 -14.71 -3.25
C ARG A 27 10.78 -14.44 -2.08
N LEU A 28 10.70 -15.40 -1.18
CA LEU A 28 9.98 -15.31 0.08
C LEU A 28 10.94 -15.63 1.23
N MET A 29 11.15 -14.67 2.11
CA MET A 29 11.81 -14.93 3.38
C MET A 29 10.75 -15.26 4.43
N THR A 30 10.85 -16.40 5.09
CA THR A 30 10.06 -16.66 6.30
C THR A 30 10.80 -16.14 7.52
N LEU A 31 10.05 -15.61 8.49
CA LEU A 31 10.57 -15.17 9.79
C LEU A 31 9.67 -15.71 10.89
N ASP A 32 10.22 -16.57 11.74
CA ASP A 32 9.58 -16.97 12.98
C ASP A 32 9.72 -15.84 14.00
N ARG A 33 8.61 -15.25 14.41
CA ARG A 33 8.61 -14.06 15.29
C ARG A 33 9.05 -14.35 16.71
N VAL A 34 9.02 -15.61 17.14
CA VAL A 34 9.39 -16.02 18.50
C VAL A 34 10.90 -16.26 18.60
N SER A 35 11.45 -17.03 17.66
CA SER A 35 12.87 -17.42 17.66
C SER A 35 13.75 -16.48 16.85
N GLY A 36 13.18 -15.69 15.92
CA GLY A 36 13.94 -14.90 14.95
C GLY A 36 14.55 -15.72 13.81
N ALA A 37 14.23 -17.02 13.73
CA ALA A 37 14.76 -17.88 12.68
C ALA A 37 14.20 -17.50 11.30
N THR A 38 15.07 -17.46 10.30
CA THR A 38 14.76 -17.14 8.92
C THR A 38 14.83 -18.36 8.02
N GLY A 39 14.09 -18.33 6.90
CA GLY A 39 14.16 -19.32 5.84
C GLY A 39 14.02 -18.66 4.47
N HIS A 40 14.61 -19.27 3.43
CA HIS A 40 14.62 -18.73 2.07
C HIS A 40 13.86 -19.62 1.10
N HIS A 41 12.82 -19.05 0.46
CA HIS A 41 11.87 -19.75 -0.39
C HIS A 41 11.51 -18.87 -1.59
N HIS A 42 10.54 -19.33 -2.38
CA HIS A 42 9.86 -18.51 -3.39
C HIS A 42 8.41 -18.28 -2.97
N PHE A 43 7.79 -17.26 -3.52
CA PHE A 43 6.43 -16.88 -3.11
C PHE A 43 5.39 -17.96 -3.42
N TYR A 44 5.60 -18.77 -4.47
CA TYR A 44 4.75 -19.91 -4.79
C TYR A 44 4.77 -21.03 -3.72
N ASP A 45 5.72 -21.00 -2.78
CA ASP A 45 5.80 -21.92 -1.63
C ASP A 45 4.96 -21.44 -0.43
N LEU A 46 4.40 -20.22 -0.49
CA LEU A 46 3.57 -19.65 0.60
C LEU A 46 2.48 -20.63 1.11
N PRO A 47 1.79 -21.40 0.24
CA PRO A 47 0.80 -22.37 0.71
C PRO A 47 1.33 -23.39 1.72
N ASP A 48 2.62 -23.71 1.69
CA ASP A 48 3.21 -24.71 2.60
C ASP A 48 3.28 -24.20 4.06
N TYR A 49 3.19 -22.89 4.26
CA TYR A 49 3.18 -22.21 5.56
C TYR A 49 1.79 -21.87 6.09
N LEU A 50 0.74 -22.15 5.29
CA LEU A 50 -0.66 -21.93 5.64
C LEU A 50 -1.30 -23.26 6.04
N ASN A 51 -2.22 -23.22 7.02
CA ASN A 51 -2.93 -24.40 7.48
C ASN A 51 -4.39 -24.37 7.02
N PRO A 52 -5.01 -25.55 6.78
CA PRO A 52 -6.46 -25.61 6.61
C PRO A 52 -7.17 -24.96 7.80
N GLY A 53 -8.14 -24.09 7.49
CA GLY A 53 -8.86 -23.32 8.53
C GLY A 53 -8.29 -21.94 8.82
N ASP A 54 -7.09 -21.59 8.34
CA ASP A 54 -6.58 -20.21 8.33
C ASP A 54 -7.43 -19.32 7.43
N CYS A 55 -7.40 -18.01 7.64
CA CYS A 55 -7.89 -17.03 6.68
C CYS A 55 -6.79 -16.06 6.25
N LEU A 56 -6.81 -15.72 4.96
CA LEU A 56 -5.91 -14.75 4.33
C LEU A 56 -6.71 -13.50 3.98
N ILE A 57 -6.32 -12.35 4.52
CA ILE A 57 -7.03 -11.08 4.34
C ILE A 57 -6.24 -10.16 3.41
N LEU A 58 -6.86 -9.80 2.31
CA LEU A 58 -6.28 -9.10 1.17
C LEU A 58 -6.92 -7.71 1.01
N ASN A 59 -6.12 -6.70 0.69
CA ASN A 59 -6.64 -5.38 0.33
C ASN A 59 -6.97 -5.32 -1.17
N ASN A 60 -8.25 -5.18 -1.52
CA ASN A 60 -8.75 -5.19 -2.90
C ASN A 60 -8.83 -3.80 -3.54
N SER A 61 -8.19 -2.79 -2.96
CA SER A 61 -8.15 -1.47 -3.56
C SER A 61 -7.45 -1.50 -4.93
N ARG A 62 -7.93 -0.67 -5.85
CA ARG A 62 -7.38 -0.51 -7.20
C ARG A 62 -6.85 0.91 -7.36
N VAL A 63 -5.64 1.02 -7.90
CA VAL A 63 -4.99 2.31 -8.12
C VAL A 63 -5.66 3.03 -9.28
N LEU A 64 -5.93 4.33 -9.08
CA LEU A 64 -6.35 5.21 -10.15
C LEU A 64 -5.16 5.62 -11.01
N PRO A 65 -5.30 5.76 -12.33
CA PRO A 65 -4.30 6.42 -13.18
C PRO A 65 -4.32 7.93 -12.91
N ALA A 66 -3.98 8.29 -11.69
CA ALA A 66 -4.23 9.59 -11.07
C ALA A 66 -3.21 10.67 -11.45
N ARG A 67 -2.16 10.32 -12.20
CA ARG A 67 -1.13 11.26 -12.65
C ARG A 67 -1.45 11.79 -14.04
N LEU A 68 -1.81 13.06 -14.12
CA LEU A 68 -2.11 13.77 -15.36
C LEU A 68 -0.94 14.69 -15.74
N VAL A 69 -0.47 14.57 -16.99
CA VAL A 69 0.53 15.48 -17.56
C VAL A 69 -0.14 16.34 -18.62
N GLY A 70 -0.02 17.65 -18.47
CA GLY A 70 -0.70 18.62 -19.34
C GLY A 70 0.06 19.93 -19.46
N GLN A 71 -0.66 20.96 -19.84
CA GLN A 71 -0.12 22.30 -20.10
C GLN A 71 -0.91 23.37 -19.38
N ARG A 72 -0.24 24.44 -18.96
CA ARG A 72 -0.86 25.65 -18.43
C ARG A 72 -1.44 26.52 -19.55
N LEU A 73 -2.60 27.09 -19.33
CA LEU A 73 -3.23 28.04 -20.24
C LEU A 73 -3.23 29.46 -19.64
N PRO A 74 -2.95 30.51 -20.43
CA PRO A 74 -2.24 30.48 -21.70
C PRO A 74 -0.73 30.25 -21.48
N GLY A 75 -0.01 29.86 -22.50
CA GLY A 75 1.46 29.86 -22.50
C GLY A 75 2.16 28.50 -22.53
N GLY A 76 1.41 27.36 -22.50
CA GLY A 76 1.93 26.03 -22.87
C GLY A 76 2.98 25.41 -21.95
N GLY A 77 3.23 25.95 -20.76
CA GLY A 77 4.20 25.36 -19.84
C GLY A 77 3.71 24.02 -19.27
N ILE A 78 4.53 22.98 -19.38
CA ILE A 78 4.22 21.63 -18.88
C ILE A 78 3.86 21.68 -17.38
N CYS A 79 2.83 20.94 -17.01
CA CYS A 79 2.41 20.72 -15.65
C CYS A 79 2.06 19.27 -15.41
N GLU A 80 2.21 18.84 -14.16
CA GLU A 80 1.78 17.55 -13.67
C GLU A 80 0.79 17.76 -12.52
N VAL A 81 -0.31 17.03 -12.55
CA VAL A 81 -1.33 17.01 -11.52
C VAL A 81 -1.50 15.58 -11.05
N LEU A 82 -1.41 15.36 -9.75
CA LEU A 82 -1.64 14.08 -9.12
C LEU A 82 -2.90 14.18 -8.26
N LEU A 83 -3.94 13.45 -8.66
CA LEU A 83 -5.21 13.36 -7.95
C LEU A 83 -5.04 12.62 -6.62
N LEU A 84 -5.62 13.14 -5.55
CA LEU A 84 -5.58 12.53 -4.21
C LEU A 84 -6.97 12.13 -3.73
N ASN A 85 -7.81 13.12 -3.47
CA ASN A 85 -9.12 12.92 -2.87
C ASN A 85 -10.21 13.62 -3.70
N ASP A 86 -11.26 12.90 -4.03
CA ASP A 86 -12.47 13.48 -4.60
C ASP A 86 -13.22 14.29 -3.50
N ARG A 87 -13.48 15.55 -3.77
CA ARG A 87 -14.22 16.46 -2.89
C ARG A 87 -15.66 16.68 -3.34
N GLY A 88 -16.09 15.98 -4.37
CA GLY A 88 -17.40 16.19 -5.01
C GLY A 88 -17.41 17.37 -5.99
N ASP A 89 -18.52 17.56 -6.70
CA ASP A 89 -18.74 18.66 -7.63
C ASP A 89 -17.61 18.91 -8.65
N LYS A 90 -17.01 17.82 -9.14
CA LYS A 90 -15.86 17.84 -10.06
C LYS A 90 -14.60 18.48 -9.46
N VAL A 91 -14.50 18.61 -8.14
CA VAL A 91 -13.35 19.16 -7.44
C VAL A 91 -12.53 18.05 -6.79
N TRP A 92 -11.24 18.07 -7.05
CA TRP A 92 -10.28 17.13 -6.46
C TRP A 92 -9.21 17.86 -5.68
N GLU A 93 -8.82 17.26 -4.57
CA GLU A 93 -7.56 17.61 -3.92
C GLU A 93 -6.42 16.96 -4.69
N CYS A 94 -5.39 17.75 -5.00
CA CYS A 94 -4.29 17.32 -5.88
C CYS A 94 -2.95 17.83 -5.36
N LEU A 95 -1.87 17.13 -5.70
CA LEU A 95 -0.52 17.69 -5.75
C LEU A 95 -0.20 18.15 -7.16
N VAL A 96 0.66 19.17 -7.28
CA VAL A 96 0.99 19.76 -8.59
C VAL A 96 2.48 20.02 -8.74
N ARG A 97 2.96 19.93 -9.98
CA ARG A 97 4.33 20.26 -10.35
C ARG A 97 4.34 21.09 -11.65
N PRO A 98 5.04 22.22 -11.71
CA PRO A 98 5.80 22.92 -10.65
C PRO A 98 4.89 23.73 -9.72
N GLY A 99 4.99 23.51 -8.40
CA GLY A 99 4.09 24.11 -7.40
C GLY A 99 4.07 25.66 -7.39
N ARG A 100 5.22 26.32 -7.61
CA ARG A 100 5.34 27.79 -7.60
C ARG A 100 4.58 28.49 -8.74
N LYS A 101 4.37 27.81 -9.87
CA LYS A 101 3.74 28.34 -11.07
C LYS A 101 2.25 28.00 -11.17
N LEU A 102 1.77 27.07 -10.36
CA LEU A 102 0.41 26.58 -10.37
C LEU A 102 -0.35 27.16 -9.16
N ARG A 103 -0.89 28.36 -9.37
CA ARG A 103 -1.58 29.17 -8.33
C ARG A 103 -3.08 29.20 -8.62
N LYS A 104 -3.89 29.63 -7.62
CA LYS A 104 -5.33 29.88 -7.78
C LYS A 104 -5.61 30.68 -9.05
N GLY A 105 -6.61 30.27 -9.82
CA GLY A 105 -7.00 30.85 -11.12
C GLY A 105 -6.18 30.34 -12.32
N THR A 106 -5.14 29.50 -12.11
CA THR A 106 -4.42 28.92 -13.23
C THR A 106 -5.29 27.86 -13.91
N ARG A 107 -5.44 27.97 -15.24
CA ARG A 107 -6.14 27.00 -16.07
C ARG A 107 -5.17 26.00 -16.67
N LEU A 108 -5.61 24.74 -16.76
CA LEU A 108 -4.84 23.60 -17.22
C LEU A 108 -5.58 22.89 -18.35
N SER A 109 -4.81 22.24 -19.23
CA SER A 109 -5.36 21.43 -20.33
C SER A 109 -4.57 20.13 -20.45
N PHE A 110 -5.29 19.04 -20.64
CA PHE A 110 -4.77 17.67 -20.79
C PHE A 110 -5.38 17.05 -22.06
N GLY A 111 -4.66 16.12 -22.71
CA GLY A 111 -5.15 15.37 -23.87
C GLY A 111 -5.62 16.28 -25.01
N ASN A 112 -4.83 17.31 -25.37
CA ASN A 112 -5.18 18.28 -26.42
C ASN A 112 -6.52 19.00 -26.19
N GLY A 113 -6.90 19.22 -24.93
CA GLY A 113 -8.13 19.93 -24.56
C GLY A 113 -9.31 19.02 -24.23
N GLU A 114 -9.16 17.72 -24.28
CA GLU A 114 -10.20 16.75 -23.88
C GLU A 114 -10.60 16.90 -22.41
N LEU A 115 -9.63 17.24 -21.55
CA LEU A 115 -9.84 17.52 -20.15
C LEU A 115 -9.24 18.88 -19.83
N THR A 116 -10.05 19.79 -19.27
CA THR A 116 -9.56 21.06 -18.75
C THR A 116 -9.77 21.18 -17.25
N ALA A 117 -9.02 22.05 -16.60
CA ALA A 117 -9.15 22.25 -15.17
C ALA A 117 -8.76 23.66 -14.74
N GLU A 118 -9.22 24.06 -13.55
CA GLU A 118 -8.86 25.33 -12.92
C GLU A 118 -8.48 25.09 -11.45
N ILE A 119 -7.37 25.69 -11.03
CA ILE A 119 -6.97 25.68 -9.61
C ILE A 119 -7.86 26.66 -8.86
N VAL A 120 -8.76 26.14 -8.03
CA VAL A 120 -9.73 26.96 -7.28
C VAL A 120 -9.21 27.40 -5.92
N GLU A 121 -8.28 26.62 -5.31
CA GLU A 121 -7.71 26.95 -4.01
C GLU A 121 -6.30 26.38 -3.84
N GLN A 122 -5.49 27.02 -2.99
CA GLN A 122 -4.21 26.51 -2.52
C GLN A 122 -4.37 26.02 -1.08
N LEU A 123 -3.98 24.78 -0.84
CA LEU A 123 -4.00 24.19 0.49
C LEU A 123 -2.61 24.27 1.16
N GLU A 124 -2.59 24.02 2.45
CA GLU A 124 -1.36 23.84 3.20
C GLU A 124 -0.52 22.66 2.62
N GLU A 125 0.75 22.58 2.96
CA GLU A 125 1.68 21.54 2.48
C GLU A 125 1.81 21.40 0.95
N GLY A 126 1.39 22.39 0.18
CA GLY A 126 1.53 22.41 -1.27
C GLY A 126 0.38 21.77 -2.05
N GLY A 127 -0.67 21.33 -1.37
CA GLY A 127 -1.90 20.84 -1.98
C GLY A 127 -2.67 21.91 -2.79
N ARG A 128 -3.55 21.46 -3.66
CA ARG A 128 -4.45 22.28 -4.47
C ARG A 128 -5.83 21.67 -4.52
N LEU A 129 -6.88 22.51 -4.47
CA LEU A 129 -8.19 22.11 -4.96
C LEU A 129 -8.28 22.49 -6.44
N ILE A 130 -8.60 21.52 -7.27
CA ILE A 130 -8.68 21.67 -8.73
C ILE A 130 -10.07 21.24 -9.17
N ARG A 131 -10.78 22.12 -9.87
CA ARG A 131 -12.03 21.81 -10.53
C ARG A 131 -11.73 21.36 -11.95
N PHE A 132 -12.20 20.15 -12.29
CA PHE A 132 -12.07 19.58 -13.63
C PHE A 132 -13.34 19.85 -14.44
N ASP A 133 -13.15 20.10 -15.73
CA ASP A 133 -14.22 20.25 -16.69
C ASP A 133 -14.05 19.20 -17.79
N TYR A 134 -15.05 18.34 -17.90
CA TYR A 134 -15.05 17.18 -18.77
C TYR A 134 -16.49 16.78 -19.15
N GLU A 135 -16.64 16.13 -20.28
CA GLU A 135 -17.88 15.48 -20.71
C GLU A 135 -17.82 13.98 -20.41
N GLY A 136 -18.97 13.38 -20.07
CA GLY A 136 -19.08 11.95 -19.81
C GLY A 136 -18.57 11.53 -18.43
N ILE A 137 -17.92 10.36 -18.38
CA ILE A 137 -17.45 9.72 -17.13
C ILE A 137 -15.98 10.08 -16.90
N PHE A 138 -15.69 10.72 -15.76
CA PHE A 138 -14.33 11.17 -15.41
C PHE A 138 -13.31 10.01 -15.37
N LEU A 139 -13.71 8.87 -14.85
CA LEU A 139 -12.84 7.69 -14.76
C LEU A 139 -12.39 7.19 -16.14
N GLU A 140 -13.27 7.19 -17.13
CA GLU A 140 -12.91 6.84 -18.52
C GLU A 140 -11.91 7.82 -19.13
N THR A 141 -12.06 9.11 -18.80
CA THR A 141 -11.11 10.14 -19.21
C THR A 141 -9.76 9.94 -18.53
N LEU A 142 -9.74 9.58 -17.22
CA LEU A 142 -8.52 9.25 -16.50
C LEU A 142 -7.83 8.00 -17.07
N GLU A 143 -8.55 6.97 -17.44
CA GLU A 143 -7.98 5.76 -18.06
C GLU A 143 -7.27 6.06 -19.38
N ARG A 144 -7.75 7.04 -20.15
CA ARG A 144 -7.12 7.45 -21.41
C ARG A 144 -5.94 8.40 -21.23
N LEU A 145 -6.05 9.36 -20.33
CA LEU A 145 -5.09 10.46 -20.19
C LEU A 145 -4.13 10.31 -19.00
N GLY A 146 -4.53 9.54 -18.01
CA GLY A 146 -3.79 9.37 -16.77
C GLY A 146 -2.67 8.34 -16.88
N LYS A 147 -1.64 8.55 -16.08
CA LYS A 147 -0.58 7.58 -15.85
C LYS A 147 -0.66 7.01 -14.44
N MET A 148 -0.19 5.79 -14.28
CA MET A 148 -0.07 5.15 -12.97
C MET A 148 0.85 5.96 -12.06
N PRO A 149 0.40 6.35 -10.86
CA PRO A 149 1.21 7.08 -9.89
C PRO A 149 2.17 6.12 -9.17
N LEU A 150 3.31 5.84 -9.79
CA LEU A 150 4.34 5.02 -9.16
C LEU A 150 5.00 5.77 -7.99
N PRO A 151 5.45 5.07 -6.95
CA PRO A 151 6.22 5.65 -5.86
C PRO A 151 7.48 6.40 -6.35
N PRO A 152 7.94 7.42 -5.63
CA PRO A 152 9.01 8.31 -6.10
C PRO A 152 10.39 7.63 -6.25
N TYR A 153 10.59 6.47 -5.64
CA TYR A 153 11.82 5.67 -5.77
C TYR A 153 11.85 4.79 -7.02
N ILE A 154 10.71 4.59 -7.70
CA ILE A 154 10.65 3.93 -9.00
C ILE A 154 10.84 4.99 -10.08
N LYS A 155 11.96 4.90 -10.80
CA LYS A 155 12.34 5.84 -11.84
C LYS A 155 12.07 5.28 -13.26
N GLU A 156 11.98 3.96 -13.35
CA GLU A 156 11.69 3.27 -14.61
C GLU A 156 10.22 3.41 -14.99
N GLU A 157 9.94 3.64 -16.28
CA GLU A 157 8.57 3.69 -16.78
C GLU A 157 8.00 2.28 -16.88
N LEU A 158 6.81 2.08 -16.30
CA LEU A 158 6.15 0.78 -16.32
C LEU A 158 5.48 0.56 -17.68
N GLN A 159 5.93 -0.45 -18.42
CA GLN A 159 5.41 -0.80 -19.75
C GLN A 159 3.97 -1.28 -19.71
N ASP A 160 3.63 -2.07 -18.69
CA ASP A 160 2.28 -2.58 -18.43
C ASP A 160 1.79 -2.06 -17.07
N GLN A 161 0.83 -1.16 -17.10
CA GLN A 161 0.29 -0.53 -15.88
C GLN A 161 -0.43 -1.54 -14.98
N GLU A 162 -0.98 -2.64 -15.51
CA GLU A 162 -1.60 -3.70 -14.71
C GLU A 162 -0.60 -4.45 -13.83
N ARG A 163 0.70 -4.32 -14.09
CA ARG A 163 1.74 -4.87 -13.20
C ARG A 163 1.80 -4.15 -11.84
N TYR A 164 1.27 -2.93 -11.73
CA TYR A 164 1.11 -2.21 -10.46
C TYR A 164 -0.31 -2.32 -9.90
N GLN A 165 -1.03 -3.38 -10.26
CA GLN A 165 -2.33 -3.76 -9.71
C GLN A 165 -2.27 -5.20 -9.21
N THR A 166 -3.00 -5.50 -8.11
CA THR A 166 -3.18 -6.89 -7.69
C THR A 166 -4.17 -7.59 -8.62
N VAL A 167 -4.03 -8.90 -8.79
CA VAL A 167 -4.92 -9.71 -9.63
C VAL A 167 -6.37 -9.76 -9.13
N TYR A 168 -6.61 -9.30 -7.91
CA TYR A 168 -7.92 -9.24 -7.25
C TYR A 168 -8.38 -7.80 -6.97
N SER A 169 -7.70 -6.78 -7.48
CA SER A 169 -8.09 -5.38 -7.29
C SER A 169 -9.45 -5.08 -7.91
N ARG A 170 -10.33 -4.40 -7.16
CA ARG A 170 -11.71 -4.10 -7.59
C ARG A 170 -12.17 -2.69 -7.27
N VAL A 171 -11.83 -2.18 -6.08
CA VAL A 171 -12.37 -0.92 -5.56
C VAL A 171 -11.44 0.21 -5.92
N LEU A 172 -11.81 1.01 -6.92
CA LEU A 172 -11.04 2.19 -7.36
C LEU A 172 -10.98 3.25 -6.27
N GLY A 173 -9.87 3.99 -6.21
CA GLY A 173 -9.71 5.13 -5.30
C GLY A 173 -8.34 5.21 -4.61
N SER A 174 -7.48 4.23 -4.79
CA SER A 174 -6.15 4.22 -4.17
C SER A 174 -5.14 5.01 -4.99
N ALA A 175 -4.25 5.76 -4.31
CA ALA A 175 -3.12 6.43 -4.93
C ALA A 175 -1.89 5.52 -5.08
N ALA A 176 -1.88 4.35 -4.40
CA ALA A 176 -0.83 3.35 -4.51
C ALA A 176 -1.38 1.93 -4.36
N ALA A 177 -0.70 0.94 -4.95
CA ALA A 177 -1.07 -0.45 -4.83
C ALA A 177 -0.74 -1.03 -3.44
N PRO A 178 -1.53 -1.98 -2.92
CA PRO A 178 -1.16 -2.81 -1.78
C PRO A 178 -0.11 -3.84 -2.22
N THR A 179 1.16 -3.44 -2.22
CA THR A 179 2.24 -4.09 -2.98
C THR A 179 2.56 -5.52 -2.55
N ALA A 180 2.31 -5.90 -1.28
CA ALA A 180 2.43 -7.29 -0.85
C ALA A 180 1.47 -8.24 -1.60
N GLY A 181 0.38 -7.70 -2.14
CA GLY A 181 -0.56 -8.44 -2.98
C GLY A 181 -0.10 -8.66 -4.42
N LEU A 182 0.92 -7.93 -4.88
CA LEU A 182 1.43 -8.05 -6.25
C LEU A 182 2.09 -9.39 -6.55
N HIS A 183 2.47 -10.14 -5.53
CA HIS A 183 3.08 -11.46 -5.66
C HIS A 183 2.09 -12.57 -6.01
N PHE A 184 0.79 -12.35 -5.76
CA PHE A 184 -0.22 -13.36 -6.01
C PHE A 184 -0.56 -13.47 -7.49
N THR A 185 -0.80 -14.72 -7.91
CA THR A 185 -1.43 -15.07 -9.19
C THR A 185 -2.80 -15.70 -8.93
N PRO A 186 -3.72 -15.72 -9.90
CA PRO A 186 -4.99 -16.42 -9.76
C PRO A 186 -4.80 -17.89 -9.39
N GLU A 187 -3.83 -18.57 -10.00
CA GLU A 187 -3.51 -19.98 -9.78
C GLU A 187 -3.02 -20.23 -8.34
N LEU A 188 -2.18 -19.33 -7.80
CA LEU A 188 -1.72 -19.42 -6.41
C LEU A 188 -2.87 -19.24 -5.42
N LEU A 189 -3.78 -18.29 -5.67
CA LEU A 189 -4.98 -18.11 -4.85
C LEU A 189 -5.88 -19.34 -4.86
N GLU A 190 -6.07 -19.98 -6.02
CA GLU A 190 -6.83 -21.23 -6.10
C GLU A 190 -6.13 -22.38 -5.35
N LYS A 191 -4.79 -22.52 -5.46
CA LYS A 191 -4.02 -23.49 -4.68
C LYS A 191 -4.21 -23.28 -3.17
N ILE A 192 -4.22 -22.04 -2.72
CA ILE A 192 -4.45 -21.67 -1.31
C ILE A 192 -5.88 -22.06 -0.87
N ARG A 193 -6.91 -21.74 -1.68
CA ARG A 193 -8.30 -22.15 -1.39
C ARG A 193 -8.47 -23.69 -1.36
N ALA A 194 -7.86 -24.37 -2.32
CA ALA A 194 -7.90 -25.83 -2.38
C ALA A 194 -7.27 -26.49 -1.15
N LYS A 195 -6.34 -25.83 -0.47
CA LYS A 195 -5.75 -26.28 0.80
C LYS A 195 -6.71 -26.10 2.00
N GLY A 196 -7.85 -25.43 1.83
CA GLY A 196 -8.80 -25.15 2.90
C GLY A 196 -8.53 -23.85 3.65
N VAL A 197 -7.74 -22.96 3.05
CA VAL A 197 -7.53 -21.59 3.56
C VAL A 197 -8.60 -20.67 2.98
N LYS A 198 -9.29 -19.95 3.83
CA LYS A 198 -10.33 -19.00 3.43
C LYS A 198 -9.69 -17.67 3.00
N ILE A 199 -10.31 -16.97 2.06
CA ILE A 199 -9.84 -15.66 1.56
C ILE A 199 -10.92 -14.61 1.80
N GLY A 200 -10.57 -13.57 2.55
CA GLY A 200 -11.40 -12.38 2.77
C GLY A 200 -10.76 -11.13 2.17
N TYR A 201 -11.59 -10.12 1.92
CA TYR A 201 -11.15 -8.86 1.34
C TYR A 201 -11.54 -7.69 2.24
N VAL A 202 -10.62 -6.75 2.38
CA VAL A 202 -10.85 -5.42 2.92
C VAL A 202 -10.49 -4.40 1.86
N THR A 203 -10.93 -3.16 2.04
CA THR A 203 -10.50 -2.04 1.20
C THR A 203 -9.81 -1.01 2.09
N LEU A 204 -8.60 -0.62 1.74
CA LEU A 204 -7.94 0.57 2.27
C LEU A 204 -7.37 1.34 1.09
N HIS A 205 -7.80 2.57 0.93
CA HIS A 205 -7.27 3.46 -0.10
C HIS A 205 -5.95 4.07 0.38
N VAL A 206 -4.86 3.54 -0.16
CA VAL A 206 -3.51 3.99 0.20
C VAL A 206 -3.29 5.41 -0.29
N GLY A 207 -2.97 6.30 0.64
CA GLY A 207 -2.60 7.68 0.35
C GLY A 207 -1.10 7.85 0.08
N LEU A 208 -0.71 8.99 -0.47
CA LEU A 208 0.71 9.31 -0.73
C LEU A 208 1.53 9.51 0.56
N GLY A 209 0.87 9.69 1.70
CA GLY A 209 1.51 9.79 3.01
C GLY A 209 2.39 8.58 3.34
N THR A 210 2.03 7.39 2.84
CA THR A 210 2.78 6.14 3.03
C THR A 210 4.23 6.22 2.49
N PHE A 211 4.50 7.11 1.53
CA PHE A 211 5.84 7.28 0.95
C PHE A 211 6.61 8.48 1.53
N ARG A 212 6.03 9.20 2.48
CA ARG A 212 6.72 10.30 3.16
C ARG A 212 7.70 9.72 4.20
N PRO A 213 8.96 10.19 4.21
CA PRO A 213 9.89 9.79 5.27
C PRO A 213 9.41 10.35 6.61
N VAL A 214 9.66 9.61 7.67
CA VAL A 214 9.51 10.11 9.06
C VAL A 214 10.55 11.20 9.27
N LYS A 215 10.13 12.34 9.80
CA LYS A 215 11.00 13.50 10.00
C LYS A 215 11.35 13.70 11.48
N GLU A 216 10.54 13.13 12.33
CA GLU A 216 10.64 13.24 13.78
C GLU A 216 11.75 12.33 14.29
N ASP A 217 12.56 12.82 15.25
CA ASP A 217 13.63 12.03 15.88
C ASP A 217 13.07 10.93 16.80
N THR A 218 11.89 11.16 17.37
CA THR A 218 11.16 10.24 18.26
C THR A 218 9.93 9.71 17.54
N ILE A 219 9.82 8.38 17.46
CA ILE A 219 8.76 7.75 16.67
C ILE A 219 7.36 8.09 17.17
N GLU A 220 7.17 8.26 18.48
CA GLU A 220 5.88 8.59 19.12
C GLU A 220 5.36 9.97 18.71
N ASP A 221 6.22 10.87 18.25
CA ASP A 221 5.86 12.24 17.85
C ASP A 221 5.38 12.33 16.38
N HIS A 222 5.51 11.22 15.61
CA HIS A 222 5.14 11.21 14.20
C HIS A 222 3.62 11.27 13.99
N PRO A 223 3.10 12.31 13.30
CA PRO A 223 1.68 12.39 12.96
C PRO A 223 1.34 11.42 11.83
N MET A 224 0.64 10.34 12.14
CA MET A 224 0.22 9.38 11.12
C MET A 224 -0.89 9.97 10.25
N HIS A 225 -0.77 9.81 8.94
CA HIS A 225 -1.80 10.24 7.98
C HIS A 225 -3.03 9.35 8.04
N SER A 226 -4.20 9.95 7.78
CA SER A 226 -5.46 9.23 7.71
C SER A 226 -5.68 8.59 6.34
N GLU A 227 -6.23 7.37 6.34
CA GLU A 227 -6.63 6.64 5.15
C GLU A 227 -8.03 6.05 5.35
N TYR A 228 -8.84 6.05 4.28
CA TYR A 228 -10.19 5.50 4.36
C TYR A 228 -10.17 4.00 4.14
N CYS A 229 -10.81 3.26 5.04
CA CYS A 229 -10.87 1.80 4.96
C CYS A 229 -12.28 1.24 5.21
N THR A 230 -12.50 0.02 4.73
CA THR A 230 -13.76 -0.71 4.83
C THR A 230 -13.50 -2.17 5.13
N ILE A 231 -14.21 -2.70 6.11
CA ILE A 231 -14.33 -4.13 6.40
C ILE A 231 -15.76 -4.54 6.06
N PRO A 232 -15.98 -5.35 5.01
CA PRO A 232 -17.29 -5.89 4.69
C PRO A 232 -17.77 -6.89 5.74
N GLN A 233 -19.10 -7.07 5.89
CA GLN A 233 -19.68 -8.02 6.82
C GLN A 233 -19.16 -9.44 6.59
N GLU A 234 -19.11 -9.88 5.35
CA GLU A 234 -18.61 -11.20 4.97
C GLU A 234 -17.17 -11.45 5.44
N THR A 235 -16.32 -10.42 5.44
CA THR A 235 -14.93 -10.53 5.92
C THR A 235 -14.87 -10.53 7.44
N ALA A 236 -15.68 -9.72 8.11
CA ALA A 236 -15.78 -9.72 9.56
C ALA A 236 -16.24 -11.10 10.07
N ASP A 237 -17.30 -11.65 9.49
CA ASP A 237 -17.84 -12.98 9.84
C ASP A 237 -16.79 -14.08 9.60
N LEU A 238 -16.10 -14.03 8.43
CA LEU A 238 -15.04 -14.99 8.08
C LEU A 238 -13.90 -15.00 9.13
N ILE A 239 -13.45 -13.81 9.57
CA ILE A 239 -12.40 -13.71 10.59
C ILE A 239 -12.88 -14.28 11.91
N ASN A 240 -14.10 -13.91 12.36
CA ASN A 240 -14.67 -14.40 13.62
C ASN A 240 -14.84 -15.93 13.61
N GLU A 241 -15.34 -16.50 12.52
CA GLU A 241 -15.45 -17.96 12.34
C GLU A 241 -14.08 -18.64 12.34
N THR A 242 -13.09 -18.08 11.63
CA THR A 242 -11.72 -18.60 11.60
C THR A 242 -11.12 -18.68 13.01
N ARG A 243 -11.20 -17.60 13.76
CA ARG A 243 -10.68 -17.53 15.14
C ARG A 243 -11.42 -18.49 16.09
N LYS A 244 -12.76 -18.57 15.97
CA LYS A 244 -13.56 -19.54 16.73
C LYS A 244 -13.17 -20.98 16.44
N GLY A 245 -12.77 -21.28 15.20
CA GLY A 245 -12.27 -22.58 14.78
C GLY A 245 -10.80 -22.87 15.15
N GLY A 246 -10.10 -21.92 15.78
CA GLY A 246 -8.68 -22.05 16.13
C GLY A 246 -7.72 -21.81 14.94
N GLY A 247 -8.22 -21.31 13.81
CA GLY A 247 -7.42 -20.89 12.68
C GLY A 247 -6.77 -19.51 12.88
N ARG A 248 -5.74 -19.22 12.07
CA ARG A 248 -4.99 -17.96 12.11
C ARG A 248 -5.59 -16.93 11.14
N CYS A 249 -5.58 -15.66 11.54
CA CYS A 249 -5.86 -14.53 10.67
C CYS A 249 -4.55 -13.96 10.12
N ILE A 250 -4.30 -14.15 8.83
CA ILE A 250 -3.06 -13.75 8.17
C ILE A 250 -3.34 -12.55 7.27
N CYS A 251 -2.70 -11.43 7.54
CA CYS A 251 -2.81 -10.22 6.74
C CYS A 251 -1.83 -10.23 5.57
N VAL A 252 -2.31 -9.88 4.39
CA VAL A 252 -1.46 -9.59 3.23
C VAL A 252 -1.30 -8.08 3.11
N GLY A 253 -0.11 -7.61 3.43
CA GLY A 253 0.27 -6.21 3.47
C GLY A 253 -0.06 -5.51 4.78
N THR A 254 0.72 -4.48 5.04
CA THR A 254 0.53 -3.57 6.19
C THR A 254 -0.81 -2.84 6.12
N THR A 255 -1.38 -2.67 4.92
CA THR A 255 -2.69 -2.07 4.70
C THR A 255 -3.82 -2.94 5.26
N SER A 256 -3.80 -4.25 5.02
CA SER A 256 -4.77 -5.19 5.61
C SER A 256 -4.62 -5.23 7.14
N CYS A 257 -3.38 -5.27 7.65
CA CYS A 257 -3.10 -5.20 9.07
C CYS A 257 -3.70 -3.95 9.70
N ARG A 258 -3.38 -2.76 9.16
CA ARG A 258 -3.89 -1.49 9.68
C ARG A 258 -5.42 -1.41 9.64
N THR A 259 -6.03 -1.92 8.58
CA THR A 259 -7.50 -1.96 8.48
C THR A 259 -8.12 -2.79 9.60
N LEU A 260 -7.63 -4.00 9.83
CA LEU A 260 -8.18 -4.88 10.85
C LEU A 260 -7.91 -4.36 12.26
N GLU A 261 -6.66 -4.00 12.56
CA GLU A 261 -6.27 -3.55 13.91
C GLU A 261 -6.93 -2.22 14.30
N SER A 262 -7.33 -1.38 13.34
CA SER A 262 -8.07 -0.14 13.61
C SER A 262 -9.44 -0.38 14.25
N TRP A 263 -10.08 -1.49 13.92
CA TRP A 263 -11.48 -1.73 14.26
C TRP A 263 -11.72 -3.02 15.06
N ALA A 264 -10.68 -3.82 15.28
CA ALA A 264 -10.78 -5.01 16.13
C ALA A 264 -11.11 -4.62 17.57
N ALA A 265 -12.08 -5.30 18.18
CA ALA A 265 -12.31 -5.23 19.61
C ALA A 265 -11.13 -5.80 20.41
N GLU A 266 -11.06 -5.53 21.72
CA GLU A 266 -9.94 -5.98 22.56
C GLU A 266 -9.79 -7.51 22.61
N ASP A 267 -10.89 -8.25 22.42
CA ASP A 267 -10.91 -9.72 22.32
C ASP A 267 -10.63 -10.24 20.89
N GLY A 268 -10.40 -9.32 19.93
CA GLY A 268 -10.19 -9.62 18.53
C GLY A 268 -11.46 -9.89 17.73
N HIS A 269 -12.64 -9.62 18.29
CA HIS A 269 -13.89 -9.68 17.53
C HIS A 269 -13.94 -8.58 16.47
N MET A 270 -14.45 -8.94 15.28
CA MET A 270 -14.55 -8.04 14.13
C MET A 270 -16.01 -7.74 13.80
N GLU A 271 -16.29 -6.48 13.48
CA GLU A 271 -17.55 -6.02 12.92
C GLU A 271 -17.34 -5.35 11.57
N ALA A 272 -18.38 -5.37 10.72
CA ALA A 272 -18.37 -4.60 9.49
C ALA A 272 -18.28 -3.12 9.80
N LYS A 273 -17.32 -2.42 9.16
CA LYS A 273 -17.10 -1.00 9.44
C LYS A 273 -16.43 -0.31 8.28
N SER A 274 -16.76 0.97 8.10
CA SER A 274 -16.08 1.87 7.17
C SER A 274 -15.76 3.18 7.87
N GLY A 275 -14.63 3.76 7.57
CA GLY A 275 -14.22 5.05 8.14
C GLY A 275 -12.75 5.37 7.91
N TRP A 276 -12.35 6.49 8.46
CA TRP A 276 -10.97 6.95 8.41
C TRP A 276 -10.16 6.33 9.54
N THR A 277 -8.94 5.88 9.24
CA THR A 277 -7.97 5.39 10.22
C THR A 277 -6.66 6.14 10.11
N ASP A 278 -6.14 6.55 11.23
CA ASP A 278 -4.79 7.10 11.42
C ASP A 278 -3.95 6.21 12.33
N ILE A 279 -4.34 4.93 12.46
CA ILE A 279 -3.65 3.98 13.33
C ILE A 279 -2.15 3.96 13.00
N TYR A 280 -1.35 4.20 14.02
CA TYR A 280 0.09 4.13 13.98
C TYR A 280 0.58 2.98 14.85
N ILE A 281 1.12 1.95 14.20
CA ILE A 281 1.59 0.73 14.86
C ILE A 281 3.11 0.75 14.91
N TYR A 282 3.66 0.69 16.12
CA TYR A 282 5.09 0.64 16.40
C TYR A 282 5.36 -0.25 17.64
N PRO A 283 6.62 -0.60 17.97
CA PRO A 283 6.92 -1.50 19.08
C PRO A 283 6.26 -1.10 20.39
N GLY A 284 5.61 -2.07 21.03
CA GLY A 284 4.74 -1.88 22.20
C GLY A 284 3.24 -2.02 21.88
N TYR A 285 2.85 -1.97 20.59
CA TYR A 285 1.50 -2.24 20.15
C TYR A 285 1.11 -3.72 20.42
N LYS A 286 -0.10 -3.95 20.91
CA LYS A 286 -0.66 -5.29 21.14
C LYS A 286 -1.62 -5.62 20.02
N PHE A 287 -1.24 -6.54 19.14
CA PHE A 287 -2.09 -7.00 18.06
C PHE A 287 -3.30 -7.78 18.62
N LYS A 288 -4.48 -7.48 18.09
CA LYS A 288 -5.76 -7.99 18.55
C LYS A 288 -6.26 -9.16 17.69
N VAL A 289 -5.97 -9.09 16.38
CA VAL A 289 -6.56 -10.02 15.39
C VAL A 289 -5.55 -10.65 14.45
N MET A 290 -4.44 -9.96 14.16
CA MET A 290 -3.43 -10.46 13.23
C MET A 290 -2.52 -11.51 13.87
N ASP A 291 -2.48 -12.71 13.29
CA ASP A 291 -1.65 -13.84 13.73
C ASP A 291 -0.44 -14.09 12.79
N GLY A 292 -0.49 -13.58 11.55
CA GLY A 292 0.57 -13.69 10.58
C GLY A 292 0.54 -12.53 9.58
N LEU A 293 1.69 -12.23 8.97
CA LEU A 293 1.85 -11.11 8.05
C LEU A 293 2.65 -11.52 6.82
N VAL A 294 2.07 -11.31 5.63
CA VAL A 294 2.80 -11.30 4.36
C VAL A 294 3.08 -9.84 4.01
N THR A 295 4.34 -9.48 3.79
CA THR A 295 4.72 -8.09 3.50
C THR A 295 5.93 -8.01 2.58
N ASN A 296 6.17 -6.84 1.98
CA ASN A 296 7.44 -6.54 1.29
C ASN A 296 8.53 -6.15 2.31
N PHE A 297 9.77 -6.03 1.85
CA PHE A 297 10.82 -5.36 2.60
C PHE A 297 10.64 -3.84 2.52
N HIS A 298 10.77 -3.17 3.65
CA HIS A 298 10.48 -1.74 3.80
C HIS A 298 11.74 -0.89 3.96
N LEU A 299 11.62 0.44 3.71
CA LEU A 299 12.73 1.38 3.89
C LEU A 299 13.20 1.44 5.35
N PRO A 300 14.51 1.70 5.55
CA PRO A 300 14.99 2.12 6.86
C PRO A 300 14.20 3.31 7.38
N GLU A 301 14.00 3.35 8.69
CA GLU A 301 13.37 4.48 9.40
C GLU A 301 11.93 4.83 8.96
N SER A 302 11.25 3.92 8.25
CA SER A 302 9.87 4.11 7.81
C SER A 302 8.85 3.62 8.84
N THR A 303 7.63 4.17 8.81
CA THR A 303 6.52 3.68 9.65
C THR A 303 6.20 2.20 9.41
N LEU A 304 6.52 1.68 8.22
CA LEU A 304 6.25 0.31 7.85
C LEU A 304 7.23 -0.69 8.49
N ILE A 305 8.53 -0.37 8.58
CA ILE A 305 9.47 -1.22 9.33
C ILE A 305 9.16 -1.19 10.82
N MET A 306 8.62 -0.06 11.34
CA MET A 306 8.18 0.05 12.73
C MET A 306 6.99 -0.88 13.01
N LEU A 307 5.99 -0.96 12.10
CA LEU A 307 4.87 -1.90 12.19
C LEU A 307 5.35 -3.35 12.18
N VAL A 308 6.23 -3.71 11.25
CA VAL A 308 6.79 -5.07 11.18
C VAL A 308 7.59 -5.40 12.45
N SER A 309 8.35 -4.42 12.96
CA SER A 309 9.10 -4.54 14.22
C SER A 309 8.19 -4.68 15.45
N ALA A 310 7.02 -4.05 15.43
CA ALA A 310 6.01 -4.24 16.48
C ALA A 310 5.49 -5.68 16.51
N PHE A 311 5.39 -6.32 15.36
CA PHE A 311 4.85 -7.67 15.24
C PHE A 311 5.86 -8.77 15.55
N ALA A 312 7.10 -8.64 15.05
CA ALA A 312 8.11 -9.70 15.13
C ALA A 312 9.28 -9.40 16.09
N GLY A 313 9.26 -8.22 16.72
CA GLY A 313 10.41 -7.74 17.49
C GLY A 313 11.45 -7.03 16.62
N ARG A 314 11.89 -5.85 17.07
CA ARG A 314 12.82 -5.00 16.29
C ARG A 314 14.12 -5.73 15.95
N GLU A 315 14.72 -6.43 16.90
CA GLU A 315 16.00 -7.12 16.72
C GLU A 315 15.91 -8.22 15.68
N HIS A 316 14.84 -9.04 15.71
CA HIS A 316 14.59 -10.07 14.72
C HIS A 316 14.39 -9.47 13.33
N VAL A 317 13.62 -8.39 13.22
CA VAL A 317 13.35 -7.71 11.94
C VAL A 317 14.63 -7.14 11.35
N LEU A 318 15.43 -6.39 12.14
CA LEU A 318 16.67 -5.82 11.64
C LEU A 318 17.68 -6.89 11.23
N ALA A 319 17.82 -7.97 12.01
CA ALA A 319 18.68 -9.10 11.64
C ALA A 319 18.24 -9.77 10.32
N ALA A 320 16.91 -9.99 10.13
CA ALA A 320 16.37 -10.53 8.91
C ALA A 320 16.57 -9.59 7.70
N TYR A 321 16.48 -8.26 7.90
CA TYR A 321 16.72 -7.28 6.84
C TYR A 321 18.19 -7.20 6.45
N GLU A 322 19.11 -7.24 7.41
CA GLU A 322 20.55 -7.34 7.15
C GLU A 322 20.90 -8.63 6.39
N GLU A 323 20.28 -9.75 6.74
CA GLU A 323 20.40 -11.01 6.01
C GLU A 323 19.85 -10.87 4.60
N ALA A 324 18.68 -10.26 4.41
CA ALA A 324 18.11 -10.02 3.09
C ALA A 324 19.03 -9.17 2.20
N VAL A 325 19.71 -8.17 2.77
CA VAL A 325 20.72 -7.37 2.05
C VAL A 325 21.90 -8.25 1.62
N ARG A 326 22.48 -9.06 2.54
CA ARG A 326 23.58 -9.99 2.22
C ARG A 326 23.22 -11.00 1.14
N GLU A 327 21.99 -11.52 1.20
CA GLU A 327 21.44 -12.50 0.25
C GLU A 327 20.89 -11.85 -1.02
N LYS A 328 21.04 -10.53 -1.16
CA LYS A 328 20.60 -9.75 -2.33
C LYS A 328 19.13 -9.95 -2.67
N TYR A 329 18.27 -9.88 -1.68
CA TYR A 329 16.84 -9.72 -1.88
C TYR A 329 16.55 -8.38 -2.55
N ARG A 330 15.45 -8.34 -3.28
CA ARG A 330 14.93 -7.11 -3.89
C ARG A 330 14.00 -6.42 -2.88
N PHE A 331 14.13 -5.11 -2.77
CA PHE A 331 13.40 -4.32 -1.77
C PHE A 331 12.29 -3.49 -2.40
N PHE A 332 11.29 -3.11 -1.61
CA PHE A 332 10.16 -2.25 -1.93
C PHE A 332 9.07 -2.88 -2.79
N SER A 333 8.28 -2.00 -3.46
CA SER A 333 7.01 -2.33 -4.12
C SER A 333 7.09 -3.46 -5.14
N PHE A 334 8.18 -3.53 -5.91
CA PHE A 334 8.44 -4.60 -6.88
C PHE A 334 9.49 -5.61 -6.39
N GLY A 335 9.84 -5.52 -5.13
CA GLY A 335 10.81 -6.40 -4.50
C GLY A 335 10.26 -7.76 -4.15
N ASP A 336 10.98 -8.44 -3.27
CA ASP A 336 10.64 -9.75 -2.72
C ASP A 336 9.73 -9.60 -1.48
N ALA A 337 9.30 -10.72 -0.92
CA ALA A 337 8.35 -10.76 0.18
C ALA A 337 8.94 -11.41 1.44
N MET A 338 8.29 -11.11 2.56
CA MET A 338 8.44 -11.82 3.84
C MET A 338 7.11 -12.44 4.24
N PHE A 339 7.17 -13.60 4.89
CA PHE A 339 6.08 -14.17 5.67
C PHE A 339 6.52 -14.30 7.12
N ILE A 340 5.80 -13.63 8.02
CA ILE A 340 6.09 -13.56 9.46
C ILE A 340 4.97 -14.27 10.21
N SER A 341 5.31 -15.25 11.04
CA SER A 341 4.32 -16.06 11.77
C SER A 341 4.78 -16.47 13.15
#